data_b9337b2c6981b49d28e366bcfb84074e
#
_entry.id   b9337b2c6981b49d28e366bcfb84074e
#
_cell.length_a   1.000
_cell.length_b   1.000
_cell.length_c   1.000
_cell.angle_alpha   90.00
_cell.angle_beta   90.00
_cell.angle_gamma   90.00
#
_symmetry.space_group_name_H-M   'P 1'
#
loop_
_entity.id
_entity.type
_entity.pdbx_description
1 polymer ?
#
loop_
_entity_poly.entity_id
_entity_poly.type
_entity_poly.pdbx_seq_one_letter_code
_entity_poly.pdbx_strand_id
1 'polypeptide(L)'
;MSKASKNTSHRKLFTVGGDAPFQFVEAYKSLRTNLEFLSSAGNCKTILITSSVPEEGKTNVAVNLAMTIAASGKRVVLVDCDLRKATISRYLRIPRSHAGLTNVITSKDEGALATALVRVKDSGITVLTAGTIPPNPTELLSAPMTEKIFASLQKAFDYVIVDTPPVSLVTDAAVL
;
A
#
# COMPACT_ATOMS: atom_id res chain seq x y z
N MET A 1 -10.41 -40.62 -13.65
CA MET A 1 -9.46 -39.52 -13.37
C MET A 1 -10.23 -38.21 -13.35
N SER A 2 -10.63 -37.79 -12.17
CA SER A 2 -11.45 -36.58 -11.98
C SER A 2 -10.53 -35.34 -11.96
N LYS A 3 -10.76 -34.39 -12.89
CA LYS A 3 -10.10 -33.08 -12.88
C LYS A 3 -10.66 -32.26 -11.73
N ALA A 4 -9.89 -32.11 -10.66
CA ALA A 4 -10.20 -31.14 -9.62
C ALA A 4 -10.14 -29.72 -10.23
N SER A 5 -11.30 -29.11 -10.39
CA SER A 5 -11.45 -27.71 -10.73
C SER A 5 -10.83 -26.88 -9.61
N LYS A 6 -9.69 -26.21 -9.89
CA LYS A 6 -9.15 -25.19 -9.02
C LYS A 6 -10.07 -23.97 -9.07
N ASN A 7 -11.03 -23.96 -8.17
CA ASN A 7 -11.91 -22.82 -7.93
C ASN A 7 -11.06 -21.73 -7.23
N THR A 8 -10.35 -20.90 -8.01
CA THR A 8 -9.72 -19.68 -7.51
C THR A 8 -10.84 -18.68 -7.23
N SER A 9 -11.46 -18.81 -6.06
CA SER A 9 -12.36 -17.79 -5.55
C SER A 9 -11.54 -16.49 -5.41
N HIS A 10 -11.74 -15.57 -6.34
CA HIS A 10 -11.22 -14.21 -6.21
C HIS A 10 -11.81 -13.62 -4.93
N ARG A 11 -11.03 -13.62 -3.84
CA ARG A 11 -11.42 -12.94 -2.61
C ARG A 11 -11.69 -11.47 -2.96
N LYS A 12 -12.97 -11.12 -2.94
CA LYS A 12 -13.40 -9.74 -3.12
C LYS A 12 -12.85 -8.93 -1.95
N LEU A 13 -12.11 -7.85 -2.26
CA LEU A 13 -11.66 -6.94 -1.21
C LEU A 13 -12.90 -6.29 -0.58
N PHE A 14 -13.07 -6.46 0.72
CA PHE A 14 -14.03 -5.67 1.48
C PHE A 14 -13.39 -4.30 1.76
N THR A 15 -14.05 -3.22 1.34
CA THR A 15 -13.59 -1.86 1.61
C THR A 15 -14.49 -1.17 2.62
N VAL A 16 -13.91 -0.27 3.43
CA VAL A 16 -14.61 0.56 4.43
C VAL A 16 -15.48 1.65 3.76
N GLY A 17 -16.26 1.28 2.75
CA GLY A 17 -17.15 2.19 2.02
C GLY A 17 -18.37 1.43 1.50
N GLY A 18 -19.45 2.11 1.20
CA GLY A 18 -20.69 1.52 0.69
C GLY A 18 -21.32 0.53 1.68
N ASP A 19 -21.49 -0.73 1.23
CA ASP A 19 -22.23 -1.77 1.97
C ASP A 19 -21.38 -2.53 3.01
N ALA A 20 -20.29 -1.96 3.51
CA ALA A 20 -19.45 -2.63 4.51
C ALA A 20 -20.21 -2.80 5.85
N PRO A 21 -20.09 -3.98 6.52
CA PRO A 21 -20.74 -4.19 7.81
C PRO A 21 -20.27 -3.15 8.84
N PHE A 22 -21.17 -2.67 9.66
CA PHE A 22 -20.90 -1.66 10.69
C PHE A 22 -19.68 -2.03 11.57
N GLN A 23 -19.63 -3.26 12.06
CA GLN A 23 -18.53 -3.74 12.91
C GLN A 23 -17.17 -3.71 12.20
N PHE A 24 -17.14 -3.97 10.90
CA PHE A 24 -15.93 -3.89 10.08
C PHE A 24 -15.44 -2.44 10.00
N VAL A 25 -16.32 -1.48 9.74
CA VAL A 25 -15.97 -0.06 9.69
C VAL A 25 -15.48 0.44 11.04
N GLU A 26 -16.17 0.08 12.13
CA GLU A 26 -15.79 0.49 13.49
C GLU A 26 -14.43 -0.09 13.93
N ALA A 27 -14.09 -1.31 13.52
CA ALA A 27 -12.77 -1.89 13.80
C ALA A 27 -11.64 -1.04 13.20
N TYR A 28 -11.80 -0.55 11.95
CA TYR A 28 -10.80 0.33 11.32
C TYR A 28 -10.78 1.74 11.93
N LYS A 29 -11.92 2.27 12.34
CA LYS A 29 -11.96 3.56 13.08
C LYS A 29 -11.22 3.45 14.42
N SER A 30 -11.42 2.36 15.17
CA SER A 30 -10.71 2.10 16.41
C SER A 30 -9.21 1.95 16.17
N LEU A 31 -8.80 1.20 15.13
CA LEU A 31 -7.39 1.08 14.75
C LEU A 31 -6.77 2.44 14.43
N ARG A 32 -7.46 3.27 13.63
CA ARG A 32 -7.02 4.64 13.33
C ARG A 32 -6.83 5.44 14.60
N THR A 33 -7.83 5.47 15.51
CA THR A 33 -7.76 6.22 16.76
C THR A 33 -6.56 5.80 17.60
N ASN A 34 -6.30 4.50 17.74
CA ASN A 34 -5.15 3.99 18.47
C ASN A 34 -3.82 4.44 17.82
N LEU A 35 -3.72 4.42 16.49
CA LEU A 35 -2.54 4.90 15.78
C LEU A 35 -2.34 6.41 15.93
N GLU A 36 -3.41 7.19 15.98
CA GLU A 36 -3.37 8.63 16.24
C GLU A 36 -2.81 8.93 17.64
N PHE A 37 -3.21 8.19 18.65
CA PHE A 37 -2.68 8.31 20.01
C PHE A 37 -1.18 7.97 20.10
N LEU A 38 -0.76 6.88 19.48
CA LEU A 38 0.65 6.45 19.47
C LEU A 38 1.57 7.46 18.76
N SER A 39 1.02 8.30 17.94
CA SER A 39 1.78 9.19 17.07
C SER A 39 1.57 10.68 17.36
N SER A 40 1.14 11.04 18.54
CA SER A 40 0.79 12.42 18.90
C SER A 40 1.92 13.46 18.83
N ALA A 41 3.17 13.03 18.63
CA ALA A 41 4.36 13.89 18.65
C ALA A 41 5.08 14.09 17.31
N GLY A 42 4.61 13.52 16.20
CA GLY A 42 5.33 13.53 14.91
C GLY A 42 4.56 14.16 13.76
N ASN A 43 5.29 14.70 12.77
CA ASN A 43 4.70 15.36 11.60
C ASN A 43 4.00 14.36 10.66
N CYS A 44 4.73 13.47 9.99
CA CYS A 44 4.17 12.42 9.14
C CYS A 44 4.34 11.05 9.78
N LYS A 45 3.35 10.19 9.58
CA LYS A 45 3.34 8.83 10.11
C LYS A 45 3.51 7.83 9.00
N THR A 46 4.62 7.09 9.02
CA THR A 46 4.83 5.96 8.13
C THR A 46 4.44 4.69 8.87
N ILE A 47 3.50 3.94 8.29
CA ILE A 47 2.95 2.71 8.87
C ILE A 47 3.19 1.58 7.90
N LEU A 48 4.03 0.63 8.32
CA LEU A 48 4.34 -0.57 7.56
C LEU A 48 3.32 -1.67 7.90
N ILE A 49 2.71 -2.25 6.88
CA ILE A 49 1.79 -3.38 7.02
C ILE A 49 2.46 -4.62 6.42
N THR A 50 2.72 -5.59 7.26
CA THR A 50 3.28 -6.89 6.86
C THR A 50 2.48 -8.03 7.48
N SER A 51 2.86 -9.28 7.21
CA SER A 51 2.24 -10.49 7.78
C SER A 51 3.29 -11.55 8.02
N SER A 52 2.97 -12.55 8.85
CA SER A 52 3.87 -13.68 9.09
C SER A 52 3.96 -14.58 7.86
N VAL A 53 2.82 -14.88 7.24
CA VAL A 53 2.73 -15.76 6.06
C VAL A 53 1.88 -15.10 4.94
N PRO A 54 1.93 -15.63 3.71
CA PRO A 54 1.08 -15.15 2.62
C PRO A 54 -0.42 -15.29 2.92
N GLU A 55 -1.22 -14.41 2.30
CA GLU A 55 -2.69 -14.47 2.29
C GLU A 55 -3.40 -14.21 3.63
N GLU A 56 -2.71 -13.66 4.64
CA GLU A 56 -3.31 -13.23 5.92
C GLU A 56 -4.13 -11.92 5.80
N GLY A 57 -4.13 -11.25 4.66
CA GLY A 57 -4.95 -10.07 4.43
C GLY A 57 -4.24 -8.73 4.62
N LYS A 58 -2.88 -8.69 4.69
CA LYS A 58 -2.08 -7.46 4.84
C LYS A 58 -2.51 -6.34 3.90
N THR A 59 -2.63 -6.61 2.61
CA THR A 59 -3.07 -5.62 1.60
C THR A 59 -4.50 -5.12 1.86
N ASN A 60 -5.39 -6.01 2.34
CA ASN A 60 -6.74 -5.60 2.74
C ASN A 60 -6.68 -4.62 3.92
N VAL A 61 -5.87 -4.91 4.92
CA VAL A 61 -5.65 -4.02 6.06
C VAL A 61 -5.05 -2.69 5.61
N ALA A 62 -4.02 -2.71 4.76
CA ALA A 62 -3.36 -1.51 4.26
C ALA A 62 -4.33 -0.57 3.51
N VAL A 63 -5.12 -1.12 2.58
CA VAL A 63 -6.10 -0.36 1.81
C VAL A 63 -7.18 0.24 2.72
N ASN A 64 -7.77 -0.57 3.60
CA ASN A 64 -8.87 -0.11 4.45
C ASN A 64 -8.41 0.89 5.51
N LEU A 65 -7.22 0.71 6.08
CA LEU A 65 -6.62 1.67 7.00
C LEU A 65 -6.38 3.01 6.30
N ALA A 66 -5.78 2.98 5.10
CA ALA A 66 -5.54 4.19 4.30
C ALA A 66 -6.85 4.95 4.01
N MET A 67 -7.90 4.24 3.58
CA MET A 67 -9.22 4.83 3.33
C MET A 67 -9.84 5.42 4.60
N THR A 68 -9.72 4.71 5.74
CA THR A 68 -10.29 5.17 7.02
C THR A 68 -9.59 6.43 7.54
N ILE A 69 -8.27 6.52 7.36
CA ILE A 69 -7.50 7.72 7.72
C ILE A 69 -7.85 8.88 6.78
N ALA A 70 -7.95 8.62 5.46
CA ALA A 70 -8.33 9.65 4.49
C ALA A 70 -9.74 10.20 4.75
N ALA A 71 -10.69 9.35 5.18
CA ALA A 71 -12.03 9.76 5.54
C ALA A 71 -12.07 10.74 6.74
N SER A 72 -11.01 10.83 7.55
CA SER A 72 -10.86 11.85 8.60
C SER A 72 -10.23 13.17 8.11
N GLY A 73 -10.11 13.36 6.79
CA GLY A 73 -9.60 14.60 6.19
C GLY A 73 -8.07 14.65 6.09
N LYS A 74 -7.35 13.56 6.39
CA LYS A 74 -5.89 13.49 6.28
C LYS A 74 -5.45 13.18 4.85
N ARG A 75 -4.32 13.73 4.44
CA ARG A 75 -3.67 13.37 3.17
C ARG A 75 -2.93 12.05 3.36
N VAL A 76 -3.35 11.02 2.62
CA VAL A 76 -2.83 9.67 2.75
C VAL A 76 -2.28 9.18 1.42
N VAL A 77 -1.09 8.60 1.44
CA VAL A 77 -0.55 7.82 0.34
C VAL A 77 -0.41 6.36 0.75
N LEU A 78 -0.90 5.46 -0.11
CA LEU A 78 -0.71 4.01 -0.01
C LEU A 78 0.35 3.58 -1.02
N VAL A 79 1.42 2.95 -0.54
CA VAL A 79 2.56 2.50 -1.36
C VAL A 79 2.58 0.97 -1.41
N ASP A 80 2.59 0.40 -2.61
CA ASP A 80 2.72 -1.04 -2.83
C ASP A 80 4.21 -1.41 -2.93
N CYS A 81 4.77 -1.90 -1.82
CA CYS A 81 6.14 -2.41 -1.74
C CYS A 81 6.21 -3.94 -1.81
N ASP A 82 5.10 -4.66 -2.03
CA ASP A 82 5.12 -6.07 -2.40
C ASP A 82 5.45 -6.22 -3.90
N LEU A 83 6.70 -5.91 -4.25
CA LEU A 83 7.18 -5.93 -5.64
C LEU A 83 7.16 -7.32 -6.26
N ARG A 84 6.97 -8.37 -5.44
CA ARG A 84 6.93 -9.77 -5.88
C ARG A 84 5.52 -10.22 -6.25
N LYS A 85 4.52 -9.77 -5.49
CA LYS A 85 3.12 -10.16 -5.66
C LYS A 85 2.21 -8.93 -5.52
N ALA A 86 2.53 -7.86 -6.25
CA ALA A 86 1.77 -6.62 -6.27
C ALA A 86 0.28 -6.85 -6.54
N THR A 87 -0.58 -6.37 -5.65
CA THR A 87 -2.03 -6.59 -5.74
C THR A 87 -2.86 -5.33 -5.65
N ILE A 88 -2.32 -4.22 -5.15
CA ILE A 88 -3.05 -2.96 -4.93
C ILE A 88 -3.63 -2.43 -6.24
N SER A 89 -2.85 -2.43 -7.34
CA SER A 89 -3.32 -1.96 -8.64
C SER A 89 -4.60 -2.68 -9.10
N ARG A 90 -4.65 -4.01 -8.91
CA ARG A 90 -5.82 -4.81 -9.24
C ARG A 90 -7.02 -4.49 -8.36
N TYR A 91 -6.82 -4.34 -7.04
CA TYR A 91 -7.89 -4.04 -6.10
C TYR A 91 -8.52 -2.67 -6.34
N LEU A 92 -7.70 -1.68 -6.67
CA LEU A 92 -8.14 -0.31 -6.89
C LEU A 92 -8.41 0.02 -8.37
N ARG A 93 -8.38 -1.01 -9.24
CA ARG A 93 -8.64 -0.89 -10.68
C ARG A 93 -7.73 0.12 -11.38
N ILE A 94 -6.49 0.22 -10.92
CA ILE A 94 -5.45 1.02 -11.58
C ILE A 94 -4.85 0.17 -12.70
N PRO A 95 -4.72 0.69 -13.94
CA PRO A 95 -4.14 -0.05 -15.05
C PRO A 95 -2.71 -0.53 -14.70
N ARG A 96 -2.39 -1.78 -15.03
CA ARG A 96 -1.04 -2.34 -14.81
C ARG A 96 0.06 -1.64 -15.60
N SER A 97 -0.30 -0.96 -16.67
CA SER A 97 0.61 -0.15 -17.48
C SER A 97 0.97 1.19 -16.84
N HIS A 98 0.28 1.57 -15.73
CA HIS A 98 0.59 2.79 -15.02
C HIS A 98 1.94 2.65 -14.31
N ALA A 99 2.78 3.69 -14.42
CA ALA A 99 4.07 3.71 -13.72
C ALA A 99 3.86 3.62 -12.20
N GLY A 100 4.79 2.95 -11.51
CA GLY A 100 4.76 2.79 -10.07
C GLY A 100 6.14 2.94 -9.46
N LEU A 101 6.29 2.48 -8.23
CA LEU A 101 7.50 2.64 -7.42
C LEU A 101 8.77 2.19 -8.15
N THR A 102 8.77 1.01 -8.77
CA THR A 102 9.95 0.50 -9.50
C THR A 102 10.33 1.38 -10.69
N ASN A 103 9.34 1.93 -11.38
CA ASN A 103 9.57 2.84 -12.50
C ASN A 103 10.17 4.16 -12.02
N VAL A 104 9.72 4.68 -10.87
CA VAL A 104 10.26 5.90 -10.27
C VAL A 104 11.70 5.69 -9.80
N ILE A 105 11.99 4.57 -9.10
CA ILE A 105 13.34 4.24 -8.62
C ILE A 105 14.35 4.17 -9.76
N THR A 106 13.95 3.61 -10.91
CA THR A 106 14.83 3.42 -12.08
C THR A 106 14.83 4.62 -13.05
N SER A 107 13.96 5.60 -12.84
CA SER A 107 13.86 6.79 -13.67
C SER A 107 15.01 7.77 -13.39
N LYS A 108 15.40 8.51 -14.45
CA LYS A 108 16.25 9.69 -14.33
C LYS A 108 15.45 11.01 -14.30
N ASP A 109 14.12 10.91 -14.42
CA ASP A 109 13.21 12.05 -14.44
C ASP A 109 12.81 12.42 -13.01
N GLU A 110 13.12 13.65 -12.58
CA GLU A 110 12.74 14.20 -11.28
C GLU A 110 11.21 14.31 -11.10
N GLY A 111 10.46 14.43 -12.18
CA GLY A 111 8.99 14.47 -12.19
C GLY A 111 8.32 13.09 -12.10
N ALA A 112 9.08 12.00 -12.21
CA ALA A 112 8.54 10.64 -12.29
C ALA A 112 7.64 10.27 -11.10
N LEU A 113 7.97 10.72 -9.89
CA LEU A 113 7.14 10.45 -8.71
C LEU A 113 5.75 11.09 -8.83
N ALA A 114 5.68 12.34 -9.25
CA ALA A 114 4.41 13.04 -9.37
C ALA A 114 3.48 12.39 -10.41
N THR A 115 4.04 11.91 -11.52
CA THR A 115 3.28 11.23 -12.59
C THR A 115 2.87 9.80 -12.23
N ALA A 116 3.61 9.14 -11.34
CA ALA A 116 3.30 7.78 -10.85
C ALA A 116 2.23 7.76 -9.75
N LEU A 117 1.98 8.89 -9.08
CA LEU A 117 0.96 8.99 -8.04
C LEU A 117 -0.45 9.06 -8.67
N VAL A 118 -1.33 8.15 -8.23
CA VAL A 118 -2.72 8.06 -8.68
C VAL A 118 -3.67 8.44 -7.55
N ARG A 119 -4.50 9.46 -7.76
CA ARG A 119 -5.61 9.74 -6.84
C ARG A 119 -6.79 8.83 -7.16
N VAL A 120 -7.17 7.98 -6.22
CA VAL A 120 -8.29 7.06 -6.38
C VAL A 120 -9.60 7.79 -6.11
N LYS A 121 -10.51 7.80 -7.10
CA LYS A 121 -11.82 8.43 -6.97
C LYS A 121 -12.59 7.82 -5.79
N ASP A 122 -13.39 8.64 -5.12
CA ASP A 122 -14.32 8.26 -4.05
C ASP A 122 -13.69 7.67 -2.78
N SER A 123 -12.37 7.44 -2.76
CA SER A 123 -11.67 6.89 -1.59
C SER A 123 -10.85 7.91 -0.80
N GLY A 124 -10.57 9.05 -1.41
CA GLY A 124 -9.75 10.12 -0.82
C GLY A 124 -8.25 9.80 -0.71
N ILE A 125 -7.79 8.59 -1.09
CA ILE A 125 -6.38 8.19 -1.00
C ILE A 125 -5.64 8.48 -2.30
N THR A 126 -4.32 8.71 -2.16
CA THR A 126 -3.37 8.66 -3.26
C THR A 126 -2.64 7.32 -3.22
N VAL A 127 -2.27 6.76 -4.35
CA VAL A 127 -1.63 5.44 -4.45
C VAL A 127 -0.37 5.53 -5.30
N LEU A 128 0.70 4.93 -4.83
CA LEU A 128 1.89 4.60 -5.59
C LEU A 128 1.92 3.06 -5.74
N THR A 129 1.57 2.56 -6.92
CA THR A 129 1.58 1.12 -7.20
C THR A 129 3.01 0.58 -7.24
N ALA A 130 3.19 -0.73 -7.21
CA ALA A 130 4.53 -1.35 -7.34
C ALA A 130 5.21 -1.01 -8.68
N GLY A 131 4.43 -0.87 -9.77
CA GLY A 131 4.94 -0.68 -11.11
C GLY A 131 5.34 -1.99 -11.77
N THR A 132 6.38 -1.95 -12.61
CA THR A 132 6.92 -3.13 -13.30
C THR A 132 7.62 -4.07 -12.31
N ILE A 133 7.31 -5.37 -12.36
CA ILE A 133 7.93 -6.36 -11.47
C ILE A 133 9.43 -6.46 -11.79
N PRO A 134 10.32 -6.16 -10.81
CA PRO A 134 11.75 -6.20 -11.04
C PRO A 134 12.33 -7.60 -10.78
N PRO A 135 13.50 -7.94 -11.34
CA PRO A 135 14.20 -9.19 -11.02
C PRO A 135 14.82 -9.18 -9.60
N ASN A 136 15.11 -8.00 -9.05
CA ASN A 136 15.84 -7.79 -7.79
C ASN A 136 15.08 -6.85 -6.83
N PRO A 137 13.92 -7.27 -6.27
CA PRO A 137 13.07 -6.40 -5.46
C PRO A 137 13.76 -5.80 -4.24
N THR A 138 14.47 -6.61 -3.45
CA THR A 138 15.13 -6.19 -2.20
C THR A 138 16.19 -5.11 -2.45
N GLU A 139 17.01 -5.28 -3.51
CA GLU A 139 18.03 -4.30 -3.88
C GLU A 139 17.41 -2.94 -4.28
N LEU A 140 16.29 -2.98 -5.02
CA LEU A 140 15.59 -1.74 -5.37
C LEU A 140 15.02 -1.04 -4.14
N LEU A 141 14.42 -1.79 -3.21
CA LEU A 141 13.88 -1.22 -1.98
C LEU A 141 14.97 -0.63 -1.08
N SER A 142 16.19 -1.19 -1.12
CA SER A 142 17.37 -0.68 -0.38
C SER A 142 18.11 0.44 -1.11
N ALA A 143 17.68 0.83 -2.31
CA ALA A 143 18.39 1.85 -3.08
C ALA A 143 18.25 3.25 -2.46
N PRO A 144 19.27 4.12 -2.54
CA PRO A 144 19.20 5.51 -2.03
C PRO A 144 18.05 6.32 -2.65
N MET A 145 17.60 5.97 -3.85
CA MET A 145 16.46 6.60 -4.49
C MET A 145 15.15 6.29 -3.75
N THR A 146 15.02 5.09 -3.18
CA THR A 146 13.85 4.71 -2.38
C THR A 146 13.73 5.59 -1.14
N GLU A 147 14.81 5.85 -0.42
CA GLU A 147 14.82 6.78 0.72
C GLU A 147 14.38 8.19 0.30
N LYS A 148 14.85 8.69 -0.84
CA LYS A 148 14.47 10.01 -1.37
C LYS A 148 12.97 10.06 -1.71
N ILE A 149 12.43 9.00 -2.29
CA ILE A 149 11.00 8.87 -2.59
C ILE A 149 10.19 8.94 -1.29
N PHE A 150 10.53 8.12 -0.29
CA PHE A 150 9.83 8.12 0.99
C PHE A 150 9.94 9.47 1.71
N ALA A 151 11.09 10.10 1.71
CA ALA A 151 11.28 11.45 2.27
C ALA A 151 10.39 12.50 1.56
N SER A 152 10.20 12.39 0.25
CA SER A 152 9.31 13.24 -0.52
C SER A 152 7.84 12.98 -0.19
N LEU A 153 7.44 11.71 -0.06
CA LEU A 153 6.10 11.33 0.35
C LEU A 153 5.78 11.81 1.77
N GLN A 154 6.71 11.68 2.71
CA GLN A 154 6.55 12.15 4.09
C GLN A 154 6.36 13.66 4.20
N LYS A 155 6.93 14.44 3.29
CA LYS A 155 6.72 15.90 3.20
C LYS A 155 5.35 16.26 2.62
N ALA A 156 4.85 15.46 1.67
CA ALA A 156 3.63 15.75 0.92
C ALA A 156 2.35 15.23 1.60
N PHE A 157 2.45 14.19 2.43
CA PHE A 157 1.32 13.49 3.03
C PHE A 157 1.40 13.48 4.56
N ASP A 158 0.24 13.38 5.21
CA ASP A 158 0.15 13.26 6.68
C ASP A 158 0.38 11.81 7.13
N TYR A 159 0.08 10.84 6.24
CA TYR A 159 0.32 9.41 6.45
C TYR A 159 0.86 8.74 5.18
N VAL A 160 1.86 7.88 5.36
CA VAL A 160 2.39 6.98 4.35
C VAL A 160 2.11 5.55 4.82
N ILE A 161 1.18 4.85 4.17
CA ILE A 161 0.85 3.46 4.46
C ILE A 161 1.60 2.59 3.45
N VAL A 162 2.35 1.61 3.93
CA VAL A 162 3.23 0.77 3.12
C VAL A 162 2.78 -0.68 3.22
N ASP A 163 2.33 -1.26 2.10
CA ASP A 163 2.04 -2.70 2.00
C ASP A 163 3.31 -3.44 1.59
N THR A 164 3.75 -4.41 2.39
CA THR A 164 4.98 -5.16 2.18
C THR A 164 4.73 -6.66 2.09
N PRO A 165 5.64 -7.46 1.50
CA PRO A 165 5.51 -8.91 1.51
C PRO A 165 5.62 -9.51 2.93
N PRO A 166 5.20 -10.79 3.13
CA PRO A 166 5.34 -11.48 4.41
C PRO A 166 6.79 -11.59 4.87
N VAL A 167 7.05 -11.29 6.15
CA VAL A 167 8.41 -11.30 6.72
C VAL A 167 9.04 -12.69 6.79
N SER A 168 8.24 -13.77 6.82
CA SER A 168 8.76 -15.14 6.81
C SER A 168 9.41 -15.56 5.49
N LEU A 169 9.09 -14.86 4.40
CA LEU A 169 9.57 -15.21 3.07
C LEU A 169 10.76 -14.37 2.61
N VAL A 170 10.77 -13.09 2.98
CA VAL A 170 11.73 -12.11 2.47
C VAL A 170 12.02 -11.01 3.48
N THR A 171 13.17 -10.37 3.34
CA THR A 171 13.63 -9.25 4.18
C THR A 171 13.16 -7.88 3.68
N ASP A 172 12.34 -7.83 2.65
CA ASP A 172 11.93 -6.58 1.98
C ASP A 172 11.30 -5.57 2.95
N ALA A 173 10.54 -6.05 3.95
CA ALA A 173 9.97 -5.19 4.99
C ALA A 173 11.00 -4.67 6.01
N ALA A 174 12.16 -5.28 6.11
CA ALA A 174 13.21 -4.90 7.07
C ALA A 174 14.19 -3.86 6.51
N VAL A 175 14.19 -3.62 5.21
CA VAL A 175 15.06 -2.66 4.54
C VAL A 175 14.37 -1.33 4.23
N LEU A 176 13.07 -1.23 4.52
CA LEU A 176 12.24 -0.03 4.43
C LEU A 176 12.16 0.68 5.79
#